data_4bec3ca6d56726798f704093f9908dd5
#
_entry.id   4bec3ca6d56726798f704093f9908dd5
#
_cell.length_a   1.000
_cell.length_b   1.000
_cell.length_c   1.000
_cell.angle_alpha   90.00
_cell.angle_beta   90.00
_cell.angle_gamma   90.00
#
_symmetry.space_group_name_H-M   'P 1'
#
loop_
_entity.id
_entity.type
_entity.pdbx_description
1 polymer ?
#
loop_
_entity_poly.entity_id
_entity_poly.type
_entity_poly.pdbx_seq_one_letter_code
_entity_poly.pdbx_strand_id
1 'polypeptide(L)'
;LGIWCIIVISEANPEKKIKYRHAWNIVKIGKTYYHLDATFDLSLSKTLTRHDYFNLSDDAIFRDHEPIMTEHVPCTDGSHFYYLEKKLSFTKQEEVKKRATQAAKKKKPFLFHWRGGYLTREILKELLIGIEEAAKEKGRQAKVSLNWMQAVLCVEFEDMDEAVAVPMQNSDDVDNVEIEQANEGELL
;
A
#
# COMPACT_ATOMS: atom_id res chain seq x y z
N LEU A 1 -14.69 13.97 -20.68
CA LEU A 1 -13.88 12.75 -20.83
C LEU A 1 -14.74 11.50 -21.11
N GLY A 2 -16.09 11.52 -20.82
CA GLY A 2 -17.02 10.43 -21.18
C GLY A 2 -16.83 9.11 -20.41
N ILE A 3 -16.13 9.12 -19.28
CA ILE A 3 -16.02 7.96 -18.39
C ILE A 3 -17.26 7.93 -17.49
N TRP A 4 -18.00 6.82 -17.52
CA TRP A 4 -19.10 6.60 -16.60
C TRP A 4 -18.56 6.46 -15.16
N CYS A 5 -19.19 7.19 -14.25
CA CYS A 5 -18.74 7.25 -12.85
C CYS A 5 -19.94 7.47 -11.94
N ILE A 6 -19.96 6.81 -10.79
CA ILE A 6 -20.88 7.09 -9.68
C ILE A 6 -20.09 7.36 -8.40
N ILE A 7 -20.74 8.06 -7.47
CA ILE A 7 -20.22 8.31 -6.13
C ILE A 7 -20.80 7.26 -5.18
N VAL A 8 -19.97 6.61 -4.42
CA VAL A 8 -20.32 5.74 -3.30
C VAL A 8 -20.06 6.52 -2.02
N ILE A 9 -20.94 6.39 -1.03
CA ILE A 9 -20.85 7.12 0.24
C ILE A 9 -20.85 6.12 1.38
N SER A 10 -20.01 6.35 2.39
CA SER A 10 -20.01 5.67 3.67
C SER A 10 -20.45 6.61 4.80
N GLU A 11 -20.95 6.02 5.89
CA GLU A 11 -21.14 6.71 7.17
C GLU A 11 -20.06 6.28 8.15
N ALA A 12 -19.86 7.11 9.17
CA ALA A 12 -19.02 6.72 10.30
C ALA A 12 -19.61 5.48 10.99
N ASN A 13 -18.79 4.47 11.20
CA ASN A 13 -19.19 3.26 11.91
C ASN A 13 -18.13 2.93 12.99
N PRO A 14 -18.33 3.39 14.25
CA PRO A 14 -17.37 3.18 15.34
C PRO A 14 -17.09 1.70 15.63
N GLU A 15 -18.06 0.80 15.42
CA GLU A 15 -17.89 -0.64 15.65
C GLU A 15 -16.90 -1.25 14.67
N LYS A 16 -16.87 -0.73 13.45
CA LYS A 16 -15.92 -1.13 12.39
C LYS A 16 -14.70 -0.21 12.31
N LYS A 17 -14.54 0.71 13.28
CA LYS A 17 -13.44 1.69 13.34
C LYS A 17 -13.44 2.68 12.17
N ILE A 18 -14.53 2.84 11.46
CA ILE A 18 -14.72 3.87 10.44
C ILE A 18 -15.08 5.17 11.18
N LYS A 19 -14.14 6.11 11.24
CA LYS A 19 -14.26 7.31 12.06
C LYS A 19 -15.11 8.41 11.43
N TYR A 20 -15.12 8.49 10.11
CA TYR A 20 -15.67 9.63 9.36
C TYR A 20 -16.57 9.16 8.22
N ARG A 21 -17.45 10.06 7.78
CA ARG A 21 -18.11 9.95 6.49
C ARG A 21 -17.05 10.02 5.40
N HIS A 22 -17.22 9.19 4.38
CA HIS A 22 -16.31 9.16 3.25
C HIS A 22 -17.07 8.99 1.95
N ALA A 23 -16.46 9.42 0.84
CA ALA A 23 -17.01 9.22 -0.48
C ALA A 23 -15.90 8.86 -1.46
N TRP A 24 -16.14 7.83 -2.27
CA TRP A 24 -15.24 7.41 -3.33
C TRP A 24 -16.03 7.13 -4.62
N ASN A 25 -15.37 6.62 -5.64
CA ASN A 25 -15.99 6.44 -6.94
C ASN A 25 -16.02 4.97 -7.36
N ILE A 26 -17.08 4.60 -8.11
CA ILE A 26 -17.02 3.45 -9.01
C ILE A 26 -16.97 3.99 -10.43
N VAL A 27 -15.99 3.52 -11.20
CA VAL A 27 -15.79 3.90 -12.60
C VAL A 27 -15.95 2.69 -13.50
N LYS A 28 -16.43 2.95 -14.75
CA LYS A 28 -16.53 1.91 -15.76
C LYS A 28 -15.40 2.04 -16.77
N ILE A 29 -14.61 0.98 -16.92
CA ILE A 29 -13.53 0.86 -17.91
C ILE A 29 -13.88 -0.31 -18.83
N GLY A 30 -14.15 -0.01 -20.10
CA GLY A 30 -14.63 -1.04 -21.02
C GLY A 30 -16.01 -1.60 -20.60
N LYS A 31 -16.04 -2.88 -20.23
CA LYS A 31 -17.25 -3.57 -19.73
C LYS A 31 -17.27 -3.81 -18.23
N THR A 32 -16.20 -3.44 -17.53
CA THR A 32 -15.95 -3.78 -16.13
C THR A 32 -16.00 -2.53 -15.25
N TYR A 33 -16.35 -2.71 -13.98
CA TYR A 33 -16.45 -1.65 -12.99
C TYR A 33 -15.34 -1.84 -11.94
N TYR A 34 -14.82 -0.71 -11.44
CA TYR A 34 -13.75 -0.68 -10.46
C TYR A 34 -13.98 0.42 -9.44
N HIS A 35 -13.59 0.18 -8.20
CA HIS A 35 -13.49 1.23 -7.19
C HIS A 35 -12.24 2.07 -7.41
N LEU A 36 -12.38 3.37 -7.13
CA LEU A 36 -11.31 4.34 -7.18
C LEU A 36 -11.48 5.34 -6.05
N ASP A 37 -10.50 5.42 -5.16
CA ASP A 37 -10.45 6.40 -4.09
C ASP A 37 -9.23 7.30 -4.21
N ALA A 38 -9.43 8.45 -4.84
CA ALA A 38 -8.37 9.42 -5.03
C ALA A 38 -7.99 10.14 -3.71
N THR A 39 -8.91 10.23 -2.74
CA THR A 39 -8.65 10.87 -1.46
C THR A 39 -7.67 10.03 -0.64
N PHE A 40 -7.90 8.72 -0.56
CA PHE A 40 -7.01 7.81 0.13
C PHE A 40 -5.65 7.71 -0.57
N ASP A 41 -5.64 7.59 -1.90
CA ASP A 41 -4.38 7.62 -2.66
C ASP A 41 -3.60 8.91 -2.42
N LEU A 42 -4.28 10.07 -2.37
CA LEU A 42 -3.63 11.34 -2.12
C LEU A 42 -3.08 11.44 -0.69
N SER A 43 -3.83 10.98 0.32
CA SER A 43 -3.40 11.01 1.72
C SER A 43 -2.13 10.16 1.97
N LEU A 44 -1.97 9.07 1.22
CA LEU A 44 -0.79 8.21 1.26
C LEU A 44 0.37 8.73 0.40
N SER A 45 0.12 9.67 -0.52
CA SER A 45 1.10 10.21 -1.47
C SER A 45 1.94 11.32 -0.83
N LYS A 46 2.84 10.98 0.09
CA LYS A 46 3.74 11.96 0.74
C LYS A 46 4.94 12.28 -0.16
N THR A 47 5.78 11.30 -0.44
CA THR A 47 7.00 11.45 -1.25
C THR A 47 6.85 10.87 -2.65
N LEU A 48 5.95 9.92 -2.81
CA LEU A 48 5.65 9.24 -4.07
C LEU A 48 4.15 9.21 -4.29
N THR A 49 3.74 9.32 -5.55
CA THR A 49 2.34 9.08 -5.92
C THR A 49 1.97 7.63 -5.65
N ARG A 50 0.95 7.44 -4.81
CA ARG A 50 0.38 6.14 -4.46
C ARG A 50 -0.85 5.86 -5.33
N HIS A 51 -1.11 4.59 -5.56
CA HIS A 51 -2.27 4.08 -6.30
C HIS A 51 -2.82 2.82 -5.63
N ASP A 52 -2.88 2.86 -4.31
CA ASP A 52 -3.28 1.74 -3.46
C ASP A 52 -4.78 1.47 -3.57
N TYR A 53 -5.54 2.51 -3.92
CA TYR A 53 -7.00 2.48 -4.07
C TYR A 53 -7.45 2.76 -5.51
N PHE A 54 -6.62 2.36 -6.47
CA PHE A 54 -6.89 2.58 -7.89
C PHE A 54 -7.23 1.26 -8.61
N ASN A 55 -8.44 1.18 -9.16
CA ASN A 55 -9.00 -0.01 -9.84
C ASN A 55 -9.14 -1.23 -8.92
N LEU A 56 -9.71 -1.04 -7.74
CA LEU A 56 -9.96 -2.13 -6.80
C LEU A 56 -11.27 -2.87 -7.11
N SER A 57 -11.28 -4.16 -6.75
CA SER A 57 -12.51 -4.95 -6.66
C SER A 57 -13.23 -4.72 -5.34
N ASP A 58 -14.49 -5.20 -5.23
CA ASP A 58 -15.26 -5.21 -3.99
C ASP A 58 -14.48 -5.88 -2.84
N ASP A 59 -13.88 -7.05 -3.10
CA ASP A 59 -13.10 -7.79 -2.10
C ASP A 59 -11.89 -6.99 -1.56
N ALA A 60 -11.34 -6.10 -2.34
CA ALA A 60 -10.21 -5.29 -1.94
C ALA A 60 -10.64 -4.02 -1.22
N ILE A 61 -11.59 -3.26 -1.77
CA ILE A 61 -12.01 -1.98 -1.17
C ILE A 61 -12.73 -2.18 0.16
N PHE A 62 -13.54 -3.22 0.30
CA PHE A 62 -14.33 -3.47 1.52
C PHE A 62 -13.52 -4.02 2.71
N ARG A 63 -12.21 -4.07 2.60
CA ARG A 63 -11.33 -4.32 3.76
C ARG A 63 -11.32 -3.14 4.75
N ASP A 64 -11.53 -1.93 4.26
CA ASP A 64 -11.50 -0.69 5.03
C ASP A 64 -12.58 0.33 4.64
N HIS A 65 -13.37 0.05 3.61
CA HIS A 65 -14.51 0.86 3.17
C HIS A 65 -15.81 0.10 3.36
N GLU A 66 -16.86 0.79 3.77
CA GLU A 66 -18.20 0.23 3.91
C GLU A 66 -19.24 1.19 3.33
N PRO A 67 -19.88 0.86 2.20
CA PRO A 67 -20.92 1.70 1.63
C PRO A 67 -22.18 1.70 2.51
N ILE A 68 -22.89 2.82 2.57
CA ILE A 68 -24.21 2.90 3.24
C ILE A 68 -25.22 1.98 2.55
N MET A 69 -25.17 1.95 1.23
CA MET A 69 -26.09 1.15 0.43
C MET A 69 -25.48 -0.22 0.16
N THR A 70 -26.23 -1.26 0.47
CA THR A 70 -25.86 -2.65 0.18
C THR A 70 -25.95 -3.00 -1.29
N GLU A 71 -26.84 -2.29 -2.04
CA GLU A 71 -26.97 -2.44 -3.48
C GLU A 71 -26.05 -1.46 -4.20
N HIS A 72 -24.98 -1.97 -4.78
CA HIS A 72 -24.04 -1.22 -5.61
C HIS A 72 -23.73 -1.98 -6.90
N VAL A 73 -23.10 -1.31 -7.85
CA VAL A 73 -22.63 -1.96 -9.08
C VAL A 73 -21.46 -2.87 -8.74
N PRO A 74 -21.54 -4.19 -9.00
CA PRO A 74 -20.50 -5.14 -8.62
C PRO A 74 -19.18 -4.85 -9.33
N CYS A 75 -18.09 -4.77 -8.56
CA CYS A 75 -16.72 -4.62 -9.03
C CYS A 75 -15.95 -5.92 -8.76
N THR A 76 -16.18 -6.94 -9.59
CA THR A 76 -15.68 -8.30 -9.33
C THR A 76 -14.29 -8.59 -9.89
N ASP A 77 -13.77 -7.70 -10.73
CA ASP A 77 -12.45 -7.87 -11.37
C ASP A 77 -11.37 -7.06 -10.66
N GLY A 78 -10.38 -7.73 -10.10
CA GLY A 78 -9.18 -7.13 -9.51
C GLY A 78 -7.95 -7.17 -10.41
N SER A 79 -8.07 -7.63 -11.66
CA SER A 79 -6.92 -7.84 -12.57
C SER A 79 -6.26 -6.51 -13.00
N HIS A 80 -7.02 -5.42 -13.01
CA HIS A 80 -6.55 -4.08 -13.38
C HIS A 80 -6.09 -3.24 -12.17
N PHE A 81 -5.89 -3.86 -11.01
CA PHE A 81 -5.26 -3.16 -9.90
C PHE A 81 -3.89 -2.61 -10.33
N TYR A 82 -3.63 -1.35 -10.01
CA TYR A 82 -2.47 -0.60 -10.50
C TYR A 82 -1.15 -1.37 -10.39
N TYR A 83 -0.87 -1.96 -9.22
CA TYR A 83 0.40 -2.68 -8.98
C TYR A 83 0.51 -3.99 -9.77
N LEU A 84 -0.60 -4.63 -10.12
CA LEU A 84 -0.61 -5.80 -11.01
C LEU A 84 -0.26 -5.38 -12.45
N GLU A 85 -0.92 -4.36 -12.97
CA GLU A 85 -0.65 -3.86 -14.33
C GLU A 85 0.78 -3.35 -14.49
N LYS A 86 1.31 -2.67 -13.47
CA LYS A 86 2.70 -2.16 -13.48
C LYS A 86 3.73 -3.23 -13.16
N LYS A 87 3.34 -4.49 -12.93
CA LYS A 87 4.24 -5.60 -12.55
C LYS A 87 5.02 -5.29 -11.26
N LEU A 88 4.36 -4.62 -10.33
CA LEU A 88 4.86 -4.27 -9.01
C LEU A 88 4.20 -5.11 -7.90
N SER A 89 3.56 -6.23 -8.27
CA SER A 89 2.98 -7.21 -7.34
C SER A 89 3.84 -8.45 -7.27
N PHE A 90 4.22 -8.85 -6.06
CA PHE A 90 5.12 -9.98 -5.82
C PHE A 90 4.48 -11.06 -4.96
N THR A 91 4.85 -12.31 -5.24
CA THR A 91 4.42 -13.50 -4.47
C THR A 91 5.59 -14.17 -3.76
N LYS A 92 6.84 -13.76 -4.05
CA LYS A 92 8.05 -14.36 -3.51
C LYS A 92 8.94 -13.28 -2.88
N GLN A 93 9.45 -13.57 -1.72
CA GLN A 93 10.32 -12.65 -0.97
C GLN A 93 11.63 -12.38 -1.70
N GLU A 94 12.18 -13.38 -2.38
CA GLU A 94 13.42 -13.23 -3.16
C GLU A 94 13.28 -12.23 -4.30
N GLU A 95 12.09 -12.14 -4.92
CA GLU A 95 11.81 -11.15 -5.95
C GLU A 95 11.77 -9.74 -5.37
N VAL A 96 11.16 -9.59 -4.18
CA VAL A 96 11.15 -8.31 -3.45
C VAL A 96 12.57 -7.90 -3.09
N LYS A 97 13.38 -8.80 -2.46
CA LYS A 97 14.78 -8.54 -2.14
C LYS A 97 15.60 -8.13 -3.35
N LYS A 98 15.47 -8.85 -4.47
CA LYS A 98 16.16 -8.52 -5.72
C LYS A 98 15.79 -7.12 -6.23
N ARG A 99 14.52 -6.75 -6.16
CA ARG A 99 14.06 -5.41 -6.58
C ARG A 99 14.53 -4.33 -5.60
N ALA A 100 14.49 -4.60 -4.30
CA ALA A 100 15.02 -3.71 -3.27
C ALA A 100 16.52 -3.44 -3.49
N THR A 101 17.32 -4.47 -3.77
CA THR A 101 18.77 -4.32 -4.08
C THR A 101 19.01 -3.41 -5.30
N GLN A 102 18.19 -3.56 -6.37
CA GLN A 102 18.29 -2.70 -7.56
C GLN A 102 17.90 -1.25 -7.26
N ALA A 103 16.86 -1.05 -6.44
CA ALA A 103 16.37 0.26 -6.04
C ALA A 103 17.37 0.96 -5.10
N ALA A 104 17.90 0.26 -4.09
CA ALA A 104 18.92 0.74 -3.17
C ALA A 104 20.19 1.19 -3.90
N LYS A 105 20.69 0.40 -4.87
CA LYS A 105 21.82 0.77 -5.72
C LYS A 105 21.62 2.11 -6.42
N LYS A 106 20.40 2.41 -6.86
CA LYS A 106 20.06 3.63 -7.61
C LYS A 106 19.60 4.77 -6.68
N LYS A 107 19.48 4.52 -5.37
CA LYS A 107 18.85 5.43 -4.39
C LYS A 107 17.48 5.92 -4.88
N LYS A 108 16.68 4.99 -5.39
CA LYS A 108 15.32 5.28 -5.86
C LYS A 108 14.32 4.57 -4.98
N PRO A 109 13.19 5.20 -4.65
CA PRO A 109 12.15 4.54 -3.89
C PRO A 109 11.56 3.36 -4.67
N PHE A 110 10.98 2.42 -3.93
CA PHE A 110 10.41 1.18 -4.46
C PHE A 110 9.04 0.92 -3.84
N LEU A 111 8.02 0.99 -4.66
CA LEU A 111 6.63 0.67 -4.29
C LEU A 111 6.28 -0.73 -4.78
N PHE A 112 5.61 -1.51 -3.93
CA PHE A 112 5.12 -2.82 -4.34
C PHE A 112 3.92 -3.29 -3.51
N HIS A 113 3.10 -4.14 -4.13
CA HIS A 113 2.02 -4.88 -3.51
C HIS A 113 2.45 -6.31 -3.23
N TRP A 114 2.17 -6.80 -2.02
CA TRP A 114 2.38 -8.19 -1.66
C TRP A 114 1.12 -9.02 -1.92
N ARG A 115 1.24 -10.12 -2.66
CA ARG A 115 0.15 -11.09 -2.92
C ARG A 115 0.58 -12.55 -2.77
N GLY A 116 1.64 -12.81 -2.02
CA GLY A 116 2.11 -14.17 -1.71
C GLY A 116 1.34 -14.85 -0.58
N GLY A 117 0.08 -14.48 -0.40
CA GLY A 117 -0.80 -14.89 0.69
C GLY A 117 -1.20 -13.68 1.56
N TYR A 118 -1.93 -13.93 2.65
CA TYR A 118 -2.23 -12.87 3.62
C TYR A 118 -0.93 -12.30 4.18
N LEU A 119 -0.84 -10.96 4.23
CA LEU A 119 0.28 -10.28 4.85
C LEU A 119 0.16 -10.44 6.37
N THR A 120 0.81 -11.44 6.94
CA THR A 120 0.92 -11.62 8.40
C THR A 120 2.12 -10.85 8.94
N ARG A 121 2.21 -10.71 10.26
CA ARG A 121 3.38 -10.06 10.90
C ARG A 121 4.68 -10.82 10.61
N GLU A 122 4.62 -12.15 10.54
CA GLU A 122 5.76 -12.99 10.22
C GLU A 122 6.25 -12.73 8.79
N ILE A 123 5.35 -12.75 7.82
CA ILE A 123 5.67 -12.45 6.41
C ILE A 123 6.21 -11.02 6.28
N LEU A 124 5.59 -10.05 6.96
CA LEU A 124 6.08 -8.68 6.96
C LEU A 124 7.51 -8.61 7.51
N LYS A 125 7.78 -9.27 8.65
CA LYS A 125 9.12 -9.32 9.26
C LYS A 125 10.16 -9.88 8.27
N GLU A 126 9.85 -10.98 7.60
CA GLU A 126 10.73 -11.59 6.60
C GLU A 126 10.98 -10.66 5.39
N LEU A 127 9.94 -9.97 4.91
CA LEU A 127 10.08 -8.97 3.86
C LEU A 127 10.99 -7.81 4.29
N LEU A 128 10.80 -7.30 5.51
CA LEU A 128 11.60 -6.21 6.06
C LEU A 128 13.07 -6.60 6.21
N ILE A 129 13.35 -7.80 6.74
CA ILE A 129 14.72 -8.34 6.83
C ILE A 129 15.38 -8.37 5.45
N GLY A 130 14.69 -8.91 4.43
CA GLY A 130 15.22 -8.97 3.08
C GLY A 130 15.47 -7.59 2.44
N ILE A 131 14.61 -6.61 2.73
CA ILE A 131 14.75 -5.22 2.27
C ILE A 131 15.94 -4.55 2.97
N GLU A 132 16.06 -4.73 4.28
CA GLU A 132 17.15 -4.16 5.07
C GLU A 132 18.51 -4.71 4.67
N GLU A 133 18.62 -6.03 4.49
CA GLU A 133 19.83 -6.67 3.96
C GLU A 133 20.19 -6.10 2.59
N ALA A 134 19.21 -5.95 1.69
CA ALA A 134 19.42 -5.38 0.36
C ALA A 134 19.91 -3.91 0.42
N ALA A 135 19.41 -3.13 1.38
CA ALA A 135 19.86 -1.77 1.62
C ALA A 135 21.31 -1.74 2.15
N LYS A 136 21.61 -2.53 3.19
CA LYS A 136 22.95 -2.63 3.82
C LYS A 136 24.02 -3.06 2.82
N GLU A 137 23.71 -4.02 1.93
CA GLU A 137 24.64 -4.42 0.83
C GLU A 137 25.05 -3.26 -0.07
N LYS A 138 24.28 -2.17 -0.09
CA LYS A 138 24.53 -0.98 -0.91
C LYS A 138 24.95 0.23 -0.07
N GLY A 139 25.30 0.04 1.21
CA GLY A 139 25.65 1.13 2.12
C GLY A 139 24.49 2.08 2.39
N ARG A 140 23.27 1.54 2.46
CA ARG A 140 22.02 2.28 2.66
C ARG A 140 21.28 1.78 3.89
N GLN A 141 20.39 2.61 4.41
CA GLN A 141 19.31 2.22 5.29
C GLN A 141 17.98 2.32 4.56
N ALA A 142 17.02 1.47 4.92
CA ALA A 142 15.68 1.47 4.34
C ALA A 142 14.68 2.06 5.33
N LYS A 143 13.86 3.01 4.86
CA LYS A 143 12.65 3.47 5.53
C LYS A 143 11.46 2.84 4.83
N VAL A 144 10.59 2.16 5.59
CA VAL A 144 9.43 1.44 5.02
C VAL A 144 8.15 2.00 5.61
N SER A 145 7.20 2.35 4.75
CA SER A 145 5.83 2.63 5.11
C SER A 145 4.88 1.60 4.48
N LEU A 146 3.79 1.27 5.18
CA LEU A 146 2.91 0.17 4.85
C LEU A 146 1.44 0.60 4.90
N ASN A 147 0.74 0.45 3.76
CA ASN A 147 -0.71 0.33 3.77
C ASN A 147 -1.07 -1.14 4.02
N TRP A 148 -1.45 -1.45 5.25
CA TRP A 148 -1.76 -2.81 5.67
C TRP A 148 -2.97 -3.40 4.94
N MET A 149 -4.02 -2.61 4.75
CA MET A 149 -5.28 -3.09 4.18
C MET A 149 -5.12 -3.52 2.72
N GLN A 150 -4.32 -2.77 1.97
CA GLN A 150 -4.05 -3.10 0.57
C GLN A 150 -2.73 -3.88 0.39
N ALA A 151 -2.02 -4.21 1.49
CA ALA A 151 -0.74 -4.90 1.46
C ALA A 151 0.28 -4.24 0.51
N VAL A 152 0.34 -2.90 0.52
CA VAL A 152 1.24 -2.11 -0.32
C VAL A 152 2.33 -1.50 0.54
N LEU A 153 3.59 -1.75 0.17
CA LEU A 153 4.76 -1.22 0.86
C LEU A 153 5.46 -0.17 -0.02
N CYS A 154 5.87 0.91 0.64
CA CYS A 154 6.75 1.93 0.07
C CYS A 154 8.09 1.85 0.79
N VAL A 155 9.17 1.70 0.05
CA VAL A 155 10.54 1.62 0.56
C VAL A 155 11.34 2.77 0.02
N GLU A 156 11.90 3.58 0.89
CA GLU A 156 12.83 4.66 0.58
C GLU A 156 14.22 4.29 1.07
N PHE A 157 15.25 4.75 0.38
CA PHE A 157 16.64 4.42 0.70
C PHE A 157 17.42 5.70 0.96
N GLU A 158 18.05 5.76 2.13
CA GLU A 158 18.90 6.85 2.57
C GLU A 158 20.35 6.36 2.75
N ASP A 159 21.30 7.27 2.70
CA ASP A 159 22.68 6.94 3.02
C ASP A 159 22.78 6.58 4.51
N MET A 160 23.57 5.58 4.85
CA MET A 160 23.86 5.30 6.25
C MET A 160 24.73 6.46 6.78
N ASP A 161 24.25 7.12 7.84
CA ASP A 161 25.08 8.08 8.57
C ASP A 161 26.27 7.34 9.21
N GLU A 162 27.47 7.82 8.99
CA GLU A 162 28.72 7.21 9.55
C GLU A 162 28.71 7.15 11.10
N ALA A 163 27.78 7.84 11.74
CA ALA A 163 27.71 7.98 13.20
C ALA A 163 26.85 6.91 13.92
N VAL A 164 26.12 6.04 13.22
CA VAL A 164 25.20 5.07 13.85
C VAL A 164 25.55 3.63 13.43
N ALA A 165 26.81 3.23 13.65
CA ALA A 165 27.15 1.81 13.75
C ALA A 165 26.85 1.33 15.19
N VAL A 166 25.59 1.34 15.61
CA VAL A 166 25.14 0.64 16.81
C VAL A 166 24.87 -0.81 16.41
N PRO A 167 25.51 -1.81 17.05
CA PRO A 167 25.20 -3.21 16.78
C PRO A 167 23.74 -3.48 17.16
N MET A 168 22.98 -4.07 16.26
CA MET A 168 21.62 -4.50 16.53
C MET A 168 21.57 -5.42 17.74
N GLN A 169 20.98 -4.96 18.82
CA GLN A 169 20.49 -5.84 19.89
C GLN A 169 19.05 -6.24 19.53
N ASN A 170 18.90 -7.55 19.32
CA ASN A 170 17.67 -8.36 19.35
C ASN A 170 16.33 -7.73 18.85
N SER A 171 15.96 -7.99 17.67
CA SER A 171 14.90 -8.84 17.04
C SER A 171 13.42 -8.69 17.45
N ASP A 172 12.96 -7.63 18.12
CA ASP A 172 11.53 -7.42 18.36
C ASP A 172 10.94 -6.16 17.64
N ASP A 173 11.75 -5.50 16.81
CA ASP A 173 11.41 -4.21 16.20
C ASP A 173 10.56 -4.35 14.91
N VAL A 174 9.36 -4.92 15.05
CA VAL A 174 8.26 -4.64 14.10
C VAL A 174 7.73 -3.21 14.33
N ASP A 175 8.13 -2.58 15.43
CA ASP A 175 7.68 -1.25 15.86
C ASP A 175 8.27 -0.10 15.02
N ASN A 176 9.30 -0.34 14.20
CA ASN A 176 9.90 0.68 13.33
C ASN A 176 9.27 0.79 11.93
N VAL A 177 8.18 0.06 11.65
CA VAL A 177 7.41 0.23 10.41
C VAL A 177 6.34 1.26 10.64
N GLU A 178 6.44 2.38 9.94
CA GLU A 178 5.38 3.38 9.91
C GLU A 178 4.16 2.76 9.19
N ILE A 179 3.16 2.31 9.97
CA ILE A 179 1.90 1.80 9.42
C ILE A 179 1.08 3.01 9.01
N GLU A 180 1.02 3.26 7.72
CA GLU A 180 0.18 4.31 7.16
C GLU A 180 -1.26 3.80 7.09
N GLN A 181 -2.15 4.42 7.86
CA GLN A 181 -3.59 4.35 7.62
C GLN A 181 -3.96 5.57 6.78
N ALA A 182 -4.66 5.35 5.68
CA ALA A 182 -5.24 6.46 4.94
C ALA A 182 -6.17 7.23 5.90
N ASN A 183 -5.90 8.50 6.11
CA ASN A 183 -6.56 9.30 7.13
C ASN A 183 -7.09 10.59 6.49
N GLU A 184 -8.41 10.80 6.56
CA GLU A 184 -9.05 12.02 6.06
C GLU A 184 -8.81 13.25 6.95
N GLY A 185 -8.29 13.06 8.17
CA GLY A 185 -8.23 14.12 9.18
C GLY A 185 -7.19 15.22 8.94
N GLU A 186 -6.33 15.11 7.93
CA GLU A 186 -5.29 16.13 7.63
C GLU A 186 -5.64 17.01 6.43
N LEU A 187 -6.82 16.87 5.81
CA LEU A 187 -7.22 17.63 4.62
C LEU A 187 -8.29 18.71 4.87
N LEU A 188 -8.58 19.08 6.13
CA LEU A 188 -9.47 20.20 6.49
C LEU A 188 -8.70 21.35 7.12
#